data_52481d72c82d64e0b17c852e05005ec5
#
_entry.id   52481d72c82d64e0b17c852e05005ec5
#
_cell.length_a   1.000
_cell.length_b   1.000
_cell.length_c   1.000
_cell.angle_alpha   90.00
_cell.angle_beta   90.00
_cell.angle_gamma   90.00
#
_symmetry.space_group_name_H-M   'P 1'
#
loop_
_entity.id
_entity.type
_entity.pdbx_description
1 polymer ?
#
loop_
_entity_poly.entity_id
_entity_poly.type
_entity_poly.pdbx_seq_one_letter_code
_entity_poly.pdbx_strand_id
1 'polypeptide(L)'
;MPEVVNKLLVIDDQPDLCEFIAEAAGALGFTTRAVIAPDEFKRECVEFLPTVVVLDLQMPGADGIELLRYLATTGCRAQVLVASGMDERVLTTALEVGRAQGLQMVGALQKPILLGDLEEVLRKTLRTQAEPTRTDLERALANNEIIVHYQPKAYRLGPQQWLIRGAEALARWQHATLGAISPIKFIGLAEQCGLIRLLTEQVLEAALRQSTQWVQQGLPLTIAINLSPQLLNDLAFPDHVAQMAARLGAEPRNIVFEVTESAAMFDPGTTMDVLTRMRVKNFGLSIDDFGTGYSSLKQLYLMPFSELKIDISFVRDVCEQEDARVMVETMVLLAHKLKLTACAEGVESQPILDFLDAVGCDRAQGYFIGRPMAAEKISECVRLWNGRQAA
;
A
#
# COMPACT_ATOMS: atom_id res chain seq x y z
N MET A 1 -4.11 -14.55 -29.77
CA MET A 1 -4.36 -14.01 -28.42
C MET A 1 -5.61 -13.16 -28.51
N PRO A 2 -6.59 -13.24 -27.63
CA PRO A 2 -7.71 -12.29 -27.67
C PRO A 2 -7.18 -10.88 -27.41
N GLU A 3 -7.51 -9.99 -28.28
CA GLU A 3 -7.19 -8.56 -28.21
C GLU A 3 -7.77 -7.99 -26.90
N VAL A 4 -6.94 -7.36 -26.10
CA VAL A 4 -7.41 -6.72 -24.84
C VAL A 4 -8.23 -5.49 -25.24
N VAL A 5 -9.52 -5.62 -25.25
CA VAL A 5 -10.42 -4.50 -25.57
C VAL A 5 -10.62 -3.65 -24.33
N ASN A 6 -9.99 -2.47 -24.29
CA ASN A 6 -10.24 -1.46 -23.27
C ASN A 6 -11.61 -0.80 -23.53
N LYS A 7 -12.55 -0.95 -22.63
CA LYS A 7 -13.93 -0.44 -22.75
C LYS A 7 -14.20 0.58 -21.66
N LEU A 8 -14.56 1.80 -22.04
CA LEU A 8 -14.89 2.86 -21.12
C LEU A 8 -16.38 3.20 -21.21
N LEU A 9 -17.05 3.20 -20.07
CA LEU A 9 -18.42 3.68 -19.92
C LEU A 9 -18.40 4.96 -19.10
N VAL A 10 -18.93 6.06 -19.65
CA VAL A 10 -19.09 7.32 -18.93
C VAL A 10 -20.56 7.59 -18.65
N ILE A 11 -20.86 8.08 -17.45
CA ILE A 11 -22.16 8.61 -17.07
C ILE A 11 -22.02 10.00 -16.45
N ASP A 12 -22.71 10.95 -17.05
CA ASP A 12 -22.77 12.37 -16.62
C ASP A 12 -24.04 12.98 -17.21
N ASP A 13 -24.70 13.89 -16.48
CA ASP A 13 -25.92 14.53 -16.98
C ASP A 13 -25.64 15.62 -18.04
N GLN A 14 -24.38 15.98 -18.25
CA GLN A 14 -23.93 16.93 -19.27
C GLN A 14 -23.46 16.18 -20.53
N PRO A 15 -24.24 16.17 -21.62
CA PRO A 15 -23.89 15.45 -22.85
C PRO A 15 -22.53 15.85 -23.43
N ASP A 16 -22.23 17.17 -23.42
CA ASP A 16 -20.97 17.70 -23.94
C ASP A 16 -19.74 17.18 -23.18
N LEU A 17 -19.87 16.98 -21.86
CA LEU A 17 -18.80 16.41 -21.04
C LEU A 17 -18.65 14.91 -21.29
N CYS A 18 -19.77 14.19 -21.47
CA CYS A 18 -19.76 12.80 -21.89
C CYS A 18 -19.02 12.62 -23.22
N GLU A 19 -19.31 13.46 -24.22
CA GLU A 19 -18.67 13.42 -25.53
C GLU A 19 -17.16 13.72 -25.42
N PHE A 20 -16.78 14.78 -24.68
CA PHE A 20 -15.39 15.12 -24.42
C PHE A 20 -14.59 13.96 -23.79
N ILE A 21 -15.16 13.30 -22.76
CA ILE A 21 -14.51 12.15 -22.11
C ILE A 21 -14.41 10.97 -23.07
N ALA A 22 -15.47 10.70 -23.85
CA ALA A 22 -15.50 9.61 -24.82
C ALA A 22 -14.48 9.82 -25.96
N GLU A 23 -14.35 11.05 -26.48
CA GLU A 23 -13.35 11.39 -27.51
C GLU A 23 -11.92 11.25 -26.98
N ALA A 24 -11.63 11.80 -25.81
CA ALA A 24 -10.31 11.69 -25.18
C ALA A 24 -9.92 10.22 -24.93
N ALA A 25 -10.87 9.41 -24.44
CA ALA A 25 -10.63 7.97 -24.23
C ALA A 25 -10.50 7.23 -25.57
N GLY A 26 -11.28 7.57 -26.59
CA GLY A 26 -11.17 7.02 -27.93
C GLY A 26 -9.79 7.25 -28.56
N ALA A 27 -9.22 8.43 -28.40
CA ALA A 27 -7.87 8.77 -28.84
C ALA A 27 -6.78 7.92 -28.14
N LEU A 28 -7.06 7.40 -26.95
CA LEU A 28 -6.18 6.49 -26.19
C LEU A 28 -6.44 5.01 -26.52
N GLY A 29 -7.35 4.68 -27.42
CA GLY A 29 -7.65 3.32 -27.85
C GLY A 29 -8.74 2.60 -27.04
N PHE A 30 -9.56 3.34 -26.28
CA PHE A 30 -10.75 2.77 -25.68
C PHE A 30 -11.92 2.67 -26.66
N THR A 31 -12.68 1.57 -26.58
CA THR A 31 -14.04 1.55 -27.10
C THR A 31 -14.93 2.23 -26.06
N THR A 32 -15.64 3.29 -26.44
CA THR A 32 -16.37 4.16 -25.49
C THR A 32 -17.86 4.03 -25.64
N ARG A 33 -18.59 4.15 -24.53
CA ARG A 33 -20.02 4.40 -24.47
C ARG A 33 -20.30 5.52 -23.48
N ALA A 34 -21.22 6.41 -23.84
CA ALA A 34 -21.62 7.53 -23.02
C ALA A 34 -23.14 7.48 -22.77
N VAL A 35 -23.54 7.67 -21.54
CA VAL A 35 -24.94 7.65 -21.10
C VAL A 35 -25.22 8.82 -20.17
N ILE A 36 -26.45 9.31 -20.17
CA ILE A 36 -26.88 10.45 -19.35
C ILE A 36 -27.92 10.07 -18.29
N ALA A 37 -28.40 8.82 -18.33
CA ALA A 37 -29.46 8.35 -17.43
C ALA A 37 -29.02 7.13 -16.60
N PRO A 38 -29.34 7.06 -15.29
CA PRO A 38 -28.95 5.97 -14.41
C PRO A 38 -29.43 4.58 -14.87
N ASP A 39 -30.65 4.48 -15.41
CA ASP A 39 -31.19 3.19 -15.87
C ASP A 39 -30.45 2.67 -17.12
N GLU A 40 -30.05 3.58 -17.99
CA GLU A 40 -29.24 3.25 -19.15
C GLU A 40 -27.84 2.80 -18.72
N PHE A 41 -27.25 3.49 -17.76
CA PHE A 41 -25.96 3.10 -17.18
C PHE A 41 -26.00 1.67 -16.60
N LYS A 42 -27.03 1.36 -15.82
CA LYS A 42 -27.20 0.01 -15.23
C LYS A 42 -27.29 -1.06 -16.32
N ARG A 43 -28.01 -0.82 -17.41
CA ARG A 43 -28.09 -1.71 -18.56
C ARG A 43 -26.75 -1.88 -19.25
N GLU A 44 -26.05 -0.77 -19.54
CA GLU A 44 -24.77 -0.78 -20.21
C GLU A 44 -23.67 -1.46 -19.38
N CYS A 45 -23.69 -1.36 -18.07
CA CYS A 45 -22.78 -2.13 -17.20
C CYS A 45 -22.84 -3.64 -17.47
N VAL A 46 -24.03 -4.18 -17.75
CA VAL A 46 -24.26 -5.61 -18.00
C VAL A 46 -23.98 -5.98 -19.46
N GLU A 47 -24.40 -5.16 -20.43
CA GLU A 47 -24.30 -5.48 -21.86
C GLU A 47 -22.92 -5.16 -22.42
N PHE A 48 -22.35 -4.03 -22.05
CA PHE A 48 -21.08 -3.57 -22.57
C PHE A 48 -19.89 -4.16 -21.84
N LEU A 49 -20.04 -4.51 -20.55
CA LEU A 49 -18.99 -5.03 -19.66
C LEU A 49 -17.77 -4.11 -19.67
N PRO A 50 -17.88 -2.88 -19.15
CA PRO A 50 -16.80 -1.91 -19.17
C PRO A 50 -15.58 -2.40 -18.37
N THR A 51 -14.38 -1.99 -18.80
CA THR A 51 -13.14 -2.16 -18.04
C THR A 51 -12.82 -0.93 -17.20
N VAL A 52 -13.35 0.24 -17.61
CA VAL A 52 -13.27 1.52 -16.90
C VAL A 52 -14.64 2.16 -16.88
N VAL A 53 -15.03 2.73 -15.76
CA VAL A 53 -16.24 3.54 -15.58
C VAL A 53 -15.82 4.93 -15.13
N VAL A 54 -16.31 5.98 -15.83
CA VAL A 54 -16.24 7.36 -15.35
C VAL A 54 -17.65 7.75 -14.90
N LEU A 55 -17.76 8.18 -13.63
CA LEU A 55 -19.04 8.37 -12.96
C LEU A 55 -19.11 9.76 -12.32
N ASP A 56 -20.12 10.56 -12.71
CA ASP A 56 -20.44 11.80 -11.99
C ASP A 56 -21.14 11.50 -10.67
N LEU A 57 -20.76 12.26 -9.63
CA LEU A 57 -21.42 12.18 -8.32
C LEU A 57 -22.73 12.96 -8.26
N GLN A 58 -22.90 13.97 -9.10
CA GLN A 58 -24.05 14.88 -9.06
C GLN A 58 -24.87 14.79 -10.35
N MET A 59 -25.90 13.97 -10.31
CA MET A 59 -26.80 13.83 -11.45
C MET A 59 -28.27 13.94 -11.01
N PRO A 60 -29.16 14.52 -11.84
CA PRO A 60 -30.60 14.49 -11.61
C PRO A 60 -31.14 13.04 -11.58
N GLY A 61 -31.89 12.70 -10.54
CA GLY A 61 -32.60 11.41 -10.46
C GLY A 61 -31.87 10.24 -9.80
N ALA A 62 -30.53 10.31 -9.65
CA ALA A 62 -29.77 9.39 -8.79
C ALA A 62 -28.48 10.07 -8.35
N ASP A 63 -28.02 9.79 -7.12
CA ASP A 63 -26.70 10.22 -6.71
C ASP A 63 -25.63 9.19 -7.13
N GLY A 64 -24.40 9.68 -7.38
CA GLY A 64 -23.30 8.81 -7.81
C GLY A 64 -22.93 7.75 -6.78
N ILE A 65 -23.22 7.95 -5.49
CA ILE A 65 -23.00 6.99 -4.43
C ILE A 65 -23.96 5.77 -4.57
N GLU A 66 -25.20 6.02 -5.02
CA GLU A 66 -26.13 4.94 -5.36
C GLU A 66 -25.58 4.08 -6.51
N LEU A 67 -25.00 4.71 -7.53
CA LEU A 67 -24.40 3.99 -8.65
C LEU A 67 -23.12 3.22 -8.24
N LEU A 68 -22.29 3.77 -7.36
CA LEU A 68 -21.16 3.04 -6.77
C LEU A 68 -21.66 1.77 -6.02
N ARG A 69 -22.71 1.91 -5.22
CA ARG A 69 -23.32 0.76 -4.54
C ARG A 69 -23.88 -0.28 -5.52
N TYR A 70 -24.50 0.16 -6.61
CA TYR A 70 -24.96 -0.72 -7.68
C TYR A 70 -23.80 -1.51 -8.29
N LEU A 71 -22.70 -0.84 -8.66
CA LEU A 71 -21.49 -1.49 -9.20
C LEU A 71 -20.94 -2.55 -8.22
N ALA A 72 -20.90 -2.24 -6.93
CA ALA A 72 -20.42 -3.17 -5.91
C ALA A 72 -21.33 -4.39 -5.78
N THR A 73 -22.66 -4.19 -5.71
CA THR A 73 -23.63 -5.29 -5.54
C THR A 73 -23.71 -6.21 -6.76
N THR A 74 -23.44 -5.69 -7.96
CA THR A 74 -23.39 -6.48 -9.20
C THR A 74 -22.05 -7.17 -9.43
N GLY A 75 -21.07 -6.97 -8.55
CA GLY A 75 -19.73 -7.56 -8.68
C GLY A 75 -18.94 -6.99 -9.88
N CYS A 76 -19.18 -5.73 -10.24
CA CYS A 76 -18.49 -5.07 -11.33
C CYS A 76 -16.98 -5.00 -11.06
N ARG A 77 -16.19 -5.46 -12.03
CA ARG A 77 -14.71 -5.47 -11.95
C ARG A 77 -14.05 -4.32 -12.71
N ALA A 78 -14.84 -3.35 -13.15
CA ALA A 78 -14.30 -2.17 -13.81
C ALA A 78 -13.51 -1.31 -12.82
N GLN A 79 -12.49 -0.66 -13.33
CA GLN A 79 -11.82 0.43 -12.62
C GLN A 79 -12.76 1.64 -12.62
N VAL A 80 -12.97 2.28 -11.47
CA VAL A 80 -13.92 3.37 -11.32
C VAL A 80 -13.19 4.68 -11.08
N LEU A 81 -13.47 5.65 -11.93
CA LEU A 81 -13.03 7.03 -11.84
C LEU A 81 -14.25 7.90 -11.53
N VAL A 82 -14.18 8.71 -10.49
CA VAL A 82 -15.25 9.60 -10.09
C VAL A 82 -14.97 11.00 -10.66
N ALA A 83 -15.98 11.67 -11.20
CA ALA A 83 -15.90 13.06 -11.62
C ALA A 83 -16.90 13.89 -10.81
N SER A 84 -16.56 15.10 -10.37
CA SER A 84 -17.51 15.99 -9.68
C SER A 84 -17.05 17.43 -9.62
N GLY A 85 -18.04 18.34 -9.55
CA GLY A 85 -17.83 19.76 -9.23
C GLY A 85 -17.79 20.08 -7.73
N MET A 86 -17.91 19.06 -6.87
CA MET A 86 -17.88 19.22 -5.42
C MET A 86 -16.46 19.46 -4.89
N ASP A 87 -16.37 19.83 -3.62
CA ASP A 87 -15.09 20.02 -2.96
C ASP A 87 -14.29 18.70 -2.82
N GLU A 88 -13.00 18.85 -2.61
CA GLU A 88 -12.05 17.73 -2.54
C GLU A 88 -12.38 16.72 -1.42
N ARG A 89 -12.98 17.18 -0.32
CA ARG A 89 -13.37 16.31 0.80
C ARG A 89 -14.46 15.33 0.39
N VAL A 90 -15.43 15.79 -0.39
CA VAL A 90 -16.52 14.93 -0.91
C VAL A 90 -15.97 13.91 -1.89
N LEU A 91 -15.07 14.33 -2.79
CA LEU A 91 -14.40 13.43 -3.74
C LEU A 91 -13.61 12.34 -3.00
N THR A 92 -12.81 12.72 -1.99
CA THR A 92 -12.05 11.79 -1.16
C THR A 92 -12.98 10.81 -0.44
N THR A 93 -14.07 11.30 0.16
CA THR A 93 -15.06 10.44 0.84
C THR A 93 -15.72 9.46 -0.13
N ALA A 94 -16.06 9.89 -1.35
CA ALA A 94 -16.64 9.00 -2.37
C ALA A 94 -15.68 7.87 -2.78
N LEU A 95 -14.37 8.18 -2.91
CA LEU A 95 -13.35 7.17 -3.18
C LEU A 95 -13.27 6.13 -2.04
N GLU A 96 -13.31 6.58 -0.79
CA GLU A 96 -13.28 5.73 0.39
C GLU A 96 -14.51 4.81 0.47
N VAL A 97 -15.71 5.37 0.22
CA VAL A 97 -16.96 4.60 0.15
C VAL A 97 -16.88 3.51 -0.93
N GLY A 98 -16.37 3.85 -2.12
CA GLY A 98 -16.19 2.89 -3.20
C GLY A 98 -15.21 1.77 -2.84
N ARG A 99 -14.07 2.11 -2.24
CA ARG A 99 -13.05 1.14 -1.77
C ARG A 99 -13.60 0.22 -0.68
N ALA A 100 -14.32 0.78 0.30
CA ALA A 100 -14.95 0.01 1.38
C ALA A 100 -16.00 -0.99 0.86
N GLN A 101 -16.59 -0.72 -0.31
CA GLN A 101 -17.51 -1.61 -1.01
C GLN A 101 -16.81 -2.61 -1.97
N GLY A 102 -15.48 -2.64 -2.00
CA GLY A 102 -14.68 -3.55 -2.82
C GLY A 102 -14.51 -3.12 -4.28
N LEU A 103 -14.83 -1.88 -4.65
CA LEU A 103 -14.61 -1.35 -5.99
C LEU A 103 -13.15 -0.95 -6.22
N GLN A 104 -12.69 -1.10 -7.46
CA GLN A 104 -11.36 -0.64 -7.88
C GLN A 104 -11.38 0.86 -8.19
N MET A 105 -11.32 1.71 -7.15
CA MET A 105 -11.31 3.16 -7.31
C MET A 105 -9.93 3.63 -7.76
N VAL A 106 -9.82 4.21 -8.97
CA VAL A 106 -8.54 4.63 -9.58
C VAL A 106 -8.24 6.11 -9.41
N GLY A 107 -9.22 6.90 -9.02
CA GLY A 107 -9.04 8.32 -8.75
C GLY A 107 -10.32 9.13 -8.85
N ALA A 108 -10.17 10.44 -8.69
CA ALA A 108 -11.23 11.42 -8.87
C ALA A 108 -10.72 12.55 -9.77
N LEU A 109 -11.63 13.12 -10.57
CA LEU A 109 -11.41 14.30 -11.39
C LEU A 109 -12.33 15.42 -10.94
N GLN A 110 -11.76 16.56 -10.63
CA GLN A 110 -12.53 17.76 -10.29
C GLN A 110 -12.98 18.46 -11.57
N LYS A 111 -14.25 18.82 -11.64
CA LYS A 111 -14.75 19.65 -12.75
C LYS A 111 -14.39 21.14 -12.52
N PRO A 112 -13.92 21.88 -13.54
CA PRO A 112 -13.84 21.49 -14.96
C PRO A 112 -12.68 20.54 -15.24
N ILE A 113 -12.95 19.46 -15.97
CA ILE A 113 -11.95 18.41 -16.28
C ILE A 113 -11.01 18.93 -17.37
N LEU A 114 -9.72 18.96 -17.08
CA LEU A 114 -8.69 19.30 -18.05
C LEU A 114 -8.29 18.05 -18.86
N LEU A 115 -8.05 18.21 -20.15
CA LEU A 115 -7.68 17.10 -21.04
C LEU A 115 -6.44 16.35 -20.54
N GLY A 116 -5.41 17.08 -20.07
CA GLY A 116 -4.18 16.48 -19.57
C GLY A 116 -4.39 15.60 -18.36
N ASP A 117 -5.20 16.03 -17.40
CA ASP A 117 -5.50 15.27 -16.17
C ASP A 117 -6.30 14.01 -16.50
N LEU A 118 -7.29 14.13 -17.39
CA LEU A 118 -8.09 13.01 -17.87
C LEU A 118 -7.22 11.97 -18.59
N GLU A 119 -6.38 12.41 -19.53
CA GLU A 119 -5.47 11.52 -20.24
C GLU A 119 -4.48 10.82 -19.30
N GLU A 120 -3.91 11.53 -18.34
CA GLU A 120 -2.98 10.94 -17.38
C GLU A 120 -3.63 9.80 -16.59
N VAL A 121 -4.84 10.04 -16.09
CA VAL A 121 -5.57 9.01 -15.33
C VAL A 121 -5.98 7.85 -16.24
N LEU A 122 -6.52 8.11 -17.44
CA LEU A 122 -6.92 7.07 -18.38
C LEU A 122 -5.75 6.21 -18.85
N ARG A 123 -4.55 6.79 -19.07
CA ARG A 123 -3.33 6.02 -19.39
C ARG A 123 -2.97 5.02 -18.29
N LYS A 124 -3.18 5.39 -17.02
CA LYS A 124 -2.98 4.46 -15.88
C LYS A 124 -3.99 3.32 -15.86
N THR A 125 -5.16 3.49 -16.48
CA THR A 125 -6.21 2.47 -16.54
C THR A 125 -6.11 1.54 -17.74
N LEU A 126 -5.30 1.90 -18.76
CA LEU A 126 -5.09 1.04 -19.93
C LEU A 126 -4.56 -0.32 -19.51
N ARG A 127 -5.30 -1.36 -19.82
CA ARG A 127 -4.82 -2.74 -19.67
C ARG A 127 -3.79 -3.02 -20.77
N THR A 128 -2.56 -2.64 -20.54
CA THR A 128 -1.45 -2.81 -21.49
C THR A 128 -0.70 -4.13 -21.31
N GLN A 129 -1.02 -4.92 -20.29
CA GLN A 129 -0.33 -6.19 -20.05
C GLN A 129 -1.32 -7.26 -19.58
N ALA A 130 -1.15 -8.48 -20.08
CA ALA A 130 -1.78 -9.68 -19.53
C ALA A 130 -1.49 -9.71 -18.02
N GLU A 131 -2.53 -9.94 -17.21
CA GLU A 131 -2.34 -10.07 -15.76
C GLU A 131 -1.65 -11.40 -15.46
N PRO A 132 -0.79 -11.43 -14.43
CA PRO A 132 -0.14 -12.68 -14.04
C PRO A 132 -1.21 -13.68 -13.58
N THR A 133 -1.05 -14.92 -14.00
CA THR A 133 -1.95 -16.02 -13.63
C THR A 133 -1.43 -16.76 -12.40
N ARG A 134 -2.28 -17.63 -11.81
CA ARG A 134 -1.85 -18.57 -10.78
C ARG A 134 -0.64 -19.38 -11.22
N THR A 135 -0.64 -19.92 -12.45
CA THR A 135 0.46 -20.73 -13.00
C THR A 135 1.75 -19.91 -13.13
N ASP A 136 1.65 -18.63 -13.49
CA ASP A 136 2.82 -17.75 -13.53
C ASP A 136 3.41 -17.55 -12.15
N LEU A 137 2.56 -17.36 -11.12
CA LEU A 137 3.01 -17.20 -9.74
C LEU A 137 3.61 -18.49 -9.17
N GLU A 138 2.99 -19.65 -9.43
CA GLU A 138 3.54 -20.96 -9.04
C GLU A 138 4.93 -21.18 -9.65
N ARG A 139 5.08 -20.86 -10.95
CA ARG A 139 6.38 -20.91 -11.62
C ARG A 139 7.37 -19.93 -10.99
N ALA A 140 6.96 -18.70 -10.71
CA ALA A 140 7.83 -17.67 -10.15
C ALA A 140 8.35 -18.08 -8.75
N LEU A 141 7.51 -18.67 -7.91
CA LEU A 141 7.90 -19.19 -6.61
C LEU A 141 8.86 -20.37 -6.74
N ALA A 142 8.60 -21.32 -7.68
CA ALA A 142 9.46 -22.45 -7.92
C ALA A 142 10.85 -22.08 -8.47
N ASN A 143 10.93 -21.02 -9.27
CA ASN A 143 12.16 -20.58 -9.94
C ASN A 143 12.87 -19.42 -9.24
N ASN A 144 12.42 -18.99 -8.05
CA ASN A 144 12.95 -17.82 -7.33
C ASN A 144 12.94 -16.53 -8.20
N GLU A 145 11.89 -16.32 -9.00
CA GLU A 145 11.69 -15.07 -9.76
C GLU A 145 11.22 -13.92 -8.84
N ILE A 146 10.78 -14.25 -7.62
CA ILE A 146 10.45 -13.27 -6.58
C ILE A 146 11.71 -12.93 -5.81
N ILE A 147 12.14 -11.69 -5.92
CA ILE A 147 13.31 -11.16 -5.23
C ILE A 147 12.91 -10.18 -4.14
N VAL A 148 13.83 -9.87 -3.22
CA VAL A 148 13.59 -8.91 -2.15
C VAL A 148 14.45 -7.67 -2.38
N HIS A 149 13.82 -6.51 -2.46
CA HIS A 149 14.46 -5.22 -2.34
C HIS A 149 14.33 -4.70 -0.91
N TYR A 150 15.22 -3.83 -0.53
CA TYR A 150 15.26 -3.27 0.81
C TYR A 150 15.16 -1.76 0.74
N GLN A 151 14.23 -1.18 1.51
CA GLN A 151 14.10 0.26 1.63
C GLN A 151 14.67 0.74 2.96
N PRO A 152 15.64 1.68 2.95
CA PRO A 152 16.28 2.16 4.17
C PRO A 152 15.29 2.85 5.12
N LYS A 153 15.43 2.57 6.43
CA LYS A 153 14.76 3.27 7.53
C LYS A 153 15.79 4.05 8.35
N ALA A 154 15.59 5.35 8.52
CA ALA A 154 16.41 6.19 9.37
C ALA A 154 15.83 6.25 10.80
N TYR A 155 16.71 6.24 11.78
CA TYR A 155 16.42 6.27 13.20
C TYR A 155 16.94 7.57 13.79
N ARG A 156 16.11 8.27 14.54
CA ARG A 156 16.49 9.48 15.25
C ARG A 156 17.31 9.13 16.49
N LEU A 157 18.53 9.64 16.58
CA LEU A 157 19.40 9.45 17.73
C LEU A 157 19.44 10.68 18.65
N GLY A 158 19.06 11.83 18.13
CA GLY A 158 19.01 13.11 18.79
C GLY A 158 18.49 14.20 17.86
N PRO A 159 18.39 15.43 18.29
CA PRO A 159 17.96 16.53 17.43
C PRO A 159 18.81 16.61 16.17
N GLN A 160 18.16 16.61 15.02
CA GLN A 160 18.78 16.66 13.68
C GLN A 160 19.77 15.51 13.36
N GLN A 161 19.75 14.43 14.13
CA GLN A 161 20.64 13.29 13.92
C GLN A 161 19.87 12.03 13.53
N TRP A 162 19.88 11.71 12.25
CA TRP A 162 19.17 10.57 11.66
C TRP A 162 20.14 9.59 11.02
N LEU A 163 20.24 8.38 11.56
CA LEU A 163 21.09 7.32 11.01
C LEU A 163 20.24 6.18 10.44
N ILE A 164 20.63 5.67 9.26
CA ILE A 164 20.03 4.43 8.77
C ILE A 164 20.50 3.28 9.65
N ARG A 165 19.53 2.61 10.30
CA ARG A 165 19.72 1.45 11.18
C ARG A 165 18.74 0.32 10.90
N GLY A 166 17.91 0.44 9.89
CA GLY A 166 16.98 -0.58 9.47
C GLY A 166 16.66 -0.49 7.99
N ALA A 167 15.92 -1.49 7.51
CA ALA A 167 15.37 -1.51 6.18
C ALA A 167 14.07 -2.32 6.17
N GLU A 168 13.16 -2.00 5.28
CA GLU A 168 11.98 -2.80 5.00
C GLU A 168 12.24 -3.73 3.83
N ALA A 169 11.90 -5.02 3.99
CA ALA A 169 12.00 -6.06 2.97
C ALA A 169 10.74 -6.04 2.09
N LEU A 170 10.90 -5.69 0.85
CA LEU A 170 9.84 -5.49 -0.11
C LEU A 170 9.95 -6.51 -1.26
N ALA A 171 8.99 -7.41 -1.37
CA ALA A 171 8.93 -8.37 -2.47
C ALA A 171 8.83 -7.67 -3.83
N ARG A 172 9.53 -8.19 -4.82
CA ARG A 172 9.53 -7.72 -6.22
C ARG A 172 9.44 -8.92 -7.14
N TRP A 173 8.56 -8.85 -8.10
CA TRP A 173 8.45 -9.88 -9.12
C TRP A 173 8.79 -9.31 -10.49
N GLN A 174 9.86 -9.83 -11.08
CA GLN A 174 10.26 -9.51 -12.43
C GLN A 174 9.86 -10.69 -13.35
N HIS A 175 8.70 -10.54 -13.99
CA HIS A 175 8.19 -11.57 -14.88
C HIS A 175 8.88 -11.49 -16.24
N ALA A 176 9.21 -12.64 -16.85
CA ALA A 176 9.99 -12.71 -18.09
C ALA A 176 9.34 -11.98 -19.29
N THR A 177 8.00 -12.00 -19.40
CA THR A 177 7.26 -11.37 -20.50
C THR A 177 6.42 -10.17 -20.08
N LEU A 178 5.96 -10.11 -18.82
CA LEU A 178 5.12 -9.02 -18.31
C LEU A 178 5.93 -7.90 -17.65
N GLY A 179 7.24 -8.06 -17.50
CA GLY A 179 8.11 -7.10 -16.84
C GLY A 179 7.90 -7.06 -15.30
N ALA A 180 8.04 -5.91 -14.70
CA ALA A 180 7.84 -5.73 -13.26
C ALA A 180 6.36 -5.81 -12.89
N ILE A 181 5.98 -6.79 -12.07
CA ILE A 181 4.63 -6.95 -11.55
C ILE A 181 4.50 -6.20 -10.23
N SER A 182 3.45 -5.37 -10.11
CA SER A 182 3.18 -4.63 -8.87
C SER A 182 2.92 -5.58 -7.69
N PRO A 183 3.48 -5.29 -6.49
CA PRO A 183 3.23 -6.07 -5.27
C PRO A 183 1.74 -6.26 -4.97
N ILE A 184 0.92 -5.22 -5.10
CA ILE A 184 -0.53 -5.29 -4.89
C ILE A 184 -1.16 -6.38 -5.77
N LYS A 185 -0.74 -6.52 -7.03
CA LYS A 185 -1.29 -7.52 -7.96
C LYS A 185 -0.89 -8.94 -7.58
N PHE A 186 0.39 -9.19 -7.34
CA PHE A 186 0.83 -10.58 -7.10
C PHE A 186 0.60 -11.05 -5.67
N ILE A 187 0.60 -10.15 -4.68
CA ILE A 187 0.20 -10.49 -3.30
C ILE A 187 -1.29 -10.83 -3.27
N GLY A 188 -2.15 -9.99 -3.86
CA GLY A 188 -3.58 -10.30 -3.97
C GLY A 188 -3.85 -11.60 -4.73
N LEU A 189 -3.11 -11.89 -5.80
CA LEU A 189 -3.18 -13.17 -6.52
C LEU A 189 -2.75 -14.35 -5.61
N ALA A 190 -1.66 -14.19 -4.84
CA ALA A 190 -1.18 -15.20 -3.91
C ALA A 190 -2.22 -15.51 -2.82
N GLU A 191 -2.90 -14.50 -2.29
CA GLU A 191 -3.98 -14.66 -1.32
C GLU A 191 -5.18 -15.40 -1.90
N GLN A 192 -5.64 -15.00 -3.08
CA GLN A 192 -6.77 -15.62 -3.78
C GLN A 192 -6.51 -17.09 -4.17
N CYS A 193 -5.26 -17.41 -4.51
CA CYS A 193 -4.86 -18.76 -4.93
C CYS A 193 -4.36 -19.67 -3.80
N GLY A 194 -4.29 -19.16 -2.55
CA GLY A 194 -3.74 -19.89 -1.41
C GLY A 194 -2.22 -20.09 -1.43
N LEU A 195 -1.50 -19.24 -2.20
CA LEU A 195 -0.04 -19.28 -2.35
C LEU A 195 0.69 -18.28 -1.42
N ILE A 196 -0.07 -17.49 -0.66
CA ILE A 196 0.50 -16.40 0.17
C ILE A 196 1.49 -16.93 1.22
N ARG A 197 1.25 -18.12 1.78
CA ARG A 197 2.18 -18.76 2.71
C ARG A 197 3.54 -19.01 2.06
N LEU A 198 3.55 -19.62 0.88
CA LEU A 198 4.79 -19.91 0.14
C LEU A 198 5.53 -18.62 -0.22
N LEU A 199 4.81 -17.61 -0.68
CA LEU A 199 5.37 -16.29 -0.96
C LEU A 199 6.02 -15.67 0.28
N THR A 200 5.30 -15.67 1.40
CA THR A 200 5.82 -15.09 2.66
C THR A 200 7.03 -15.87 3.17
N GLU A 201 7.02 -17.20 3.10
CA GLU A 201 8.16 -18.03 3.52
C GLU A 201 9.41 -17.75 2.67
N GLN A 202 9.26 -17.55 1.36
CA GLN A 202 10.37 -17.19 0.47
C GLN A 202 10.94 -15.80 0.81
N VAL A 203 10.09 -14.81 1.01
CA VAL A 203 10.50 -13.44 1.40
C VAL A 203 11.18 -13.48 2.78
N LEU A 204 10.60 -14.20 3.73
CA LEU A 204 11.11 -14.35 5.09
C LEU A 204 12.50 -15.01 5.08
N GLU A 205 12.66 -16.11 4.35
CA GLU A 205 13.97 -16.80 4.26
C GLU A 205 15.03 -15.88 3.65
N ALA A 206 14.70 -15.14 2.59
CA ALA A 206 15.61 -14.17 1.98
C ALA A 206 16.00 -13.05 2.95
N ALA A 207 15.03 -12.48 3.68
CA ALA A 207 15.26 -11.42 4.66
C ALA A 207 16.11 -11.91 5.86
N LEU A 208 15.85 -13.10 6.38
CA LEU A 208 16.63 -13.69 7.48
C LEU A 208 18.08 -13.97 7.06
N ARG A 209 18.30 -14.53 5.87
CA ARG A 209 19.66 -14.72 5.32
C ARG A 209 20.39 -13.39 5.17
N GLN A 210 19.71 -12.38 4.67
CA GLN A 210 20.27 -11.06 4.48
C GLN A 210 20.60 -10.37 5.82
N SER A 211 19.75 -10.53 6.85
CA SER A 211 20.03 -10.04 8.20
C SER A 211 21.35 -10.60 8.74
N THR A 212 21.53 -11.92 8.64
CA THR A 212 22.76 -12.60 9.07
C THR A 212 23.99 -12.11 8.30
N GLN A 213 23.87 -11.94 6.98
CA GLN A 213 24.97 -11.43 6.16
C GLN A 213 25.37 -9.99 6.55
N TRP A 214 24.41 -9.10 6.78
CA TRP A 214 24.71 -7.73 7.20
C TRP A 214 25.36 -7.69 8.59
N VAL A 215 24.91 -8.50 9.54
CA VAL A 215 25.57 -8.62 10.85
C VAL A 215 27.03 -9.08 10.71
N GLN A 216 27.29 -10.07 9.85
CA GLN A 216 28.67 -10.55 9.57
C GLN A 216 29.56 -9.48 8.91
N GLN A 217 28.95 -8.57 8.14
CA GLN A 217 29.63 -7.44 7.52
C GLN A 217 29.80 -6.23 8.46
N GLY A 218 29.41 -6.35 9.73
CA GLY A 218 29.48 -5.26 10.71
C GLY A 218 28.39 -4.21 10.53
N LEU A 219 27.29 -4.55 9.82
CA LEU A 219 26.15 -3.69 9.55
C LEU A 219 24.87 -4.29 10.16
N PRO A 220 24.68 -4.22 11.51
CA PRO A 220 23.53 -4.80 12.17
C PRO A 220 22.27 -3.96 11.94
N LEU A 221 21.61 -4.14 10.80
CA LEU A 221 20.33 -3.51 10.48
C LEU A 221 19.17 -4.33 11.01
N THR A 222 18.12 -3.66 11.50
CA THR A 222 16.81 -4.30 11.68
C THR A 222 16.13 -4.44 10.33
N ILE A 223 15.44 -5.56 10.10
CA ILE A 223 14.68 -5.79 8.87
C ILE A 223 13.20 -5.90 9.23
N ALA A 224 12.40 -5.05 8.63
CA ALA A 224 10.95 -5.12 8.70
C ALA A 224 10.40 -5.98 7.55
N ILE A 225 9.41 -6.82 7.85
CA ILE A 225 8.82 -7.79 6.91
C ILE A 225 7.31 -7.73 7.03
N ASN A 226 6.63 -7.48 5.93
CA ASN A 226 5.18 -7.46 5.86
C ASN A 226 4.58 -8.87 6.07
N LEU A 227 3.54 -8.96 6.89
CA LEU A 227 2.86 -10.20 7.22
C LEU A 227 1.41 -10.18 6.74
N SER A 228 1.04 -11.15 5.88
CA SER A 228 -0.33 -11.27 5.41
C SER A 228 -1.29 -11.63 6.56
N PRO A 229 -2.53 -11.07 6.55
CA PRO A 229 -3.59 -11.38 7.51
C PRO A 229 -3.86 -12.88 7.66
N GLN A 230 -3.73 -13.66 6.58
CA GLN A 230 -3.98 -15.10 6.60
C GLN A 230 -3.04 -15.87 7.52
N LEU A 231 -1.81 -15.37 7.72
CA LEU A 231 -0.81 -16.01 8.58
C LEU A 231 -1.00 -15.67 10.07
N LEU A 232 -1.76 -14.63 10.38
CA LEU A 232 -2.14 -14.29 11.76
C LEU A 232 -3.16 -15.28 12.37
N ASN A 233 -3.74 -16.15 11.54
CA ASN A 233 -4.64 -17.23 11.98
C ASN A 233 -3.92 -18.58 12.18
N ASP A 234 -2.60 -18.65 11.90
CA ASP A 234 -1.81 -19.87 12.07
C ASP A 234 -1.04 -19.86 13.40
N LEU A 235 -1.57 -20.56 14.41
CA LEU A 235 -0.94 -20.68 15.72
C LEU A 235 0.46 -21.35 15.69
N ALA A 236 0.80 -22.09 14.63
CA ALA A 236 2.11 -22.69 14.46
C ALA A 236 3.14 -21.74 13.85
N PHE A 237 2.68 -20.64 13.22
CA PHE A 237 3.54 -19.71 12.51
C PHE A 237 4.68 -19.12 13.37
N PRO A 238 4.48 -18.70 14.64
CA PRO A 238 5.56 -18.18 15.48
C PRO A 238 6.70 -19.19 15.72
N ASP A 239 6.36 -20.48 15.88
CA ASP A 239 7.37 -21.52 16.06
C ASP A 239 8.12 -21.80 14.77
N HIS A 240 7.41 -21.84 13.64
CA HIS A 240 8.00 -22.01 12.32
C HIS A 240 9.03 -20.92 12.01
N VAL A 241 8.66 -19.66 12.22
CA VAL A 241 9.56 -18.51 12.00
C VAL A 241 10.78 -18.56 12.94
N ALA A 242 10.58 -18.88 14.21
CA ALA A 242 11.68 -18.97 15.17
C ALA A 242 12.68 -20.09 14.80
N GLN A 243 12.17 -21.25 14.34
CA GLN A 243 13.02 -22.35 13.85
C GLN A 243 13.79 -21.93 12.59
N MET A 244 13.13 -21.22 11.66
CA MET A 244 13.79 -20.71 10.45
C MET A 244 14.88 -19.70 10.80
N ALA A 245 14.62 -18.76 11.71
CA ALA A 245 15.61 -17.79 12.17
C ALA A 245 16.83 -18.49 12.82
N ALA A 246 16.58 -19.46 13.71
CA ALA A 246 17.64 -20.24 14.35
C ALA A 246 18.49 -21.02 13.32
N ARG A 247 17.85 -21.68 12.35
CA ARG A 247 18.53 -22.42 11.28
C ARG A 247 19.43 -21.52 10.44
N LEU A 248 19.02 -20.26 10.20
CA LEU A 248 19.73 -19.31 9.36
C LEU A 248 20.70 -18.42 10.16
N GLY A 249 20.75 -18.56 11.49
CA GLY A 249 21.61 -17.76 12.37
C GLY A 249 21.14 -16.30 12.49
N ALA A 250 19.88 -16.02 12.21
CA ALA A 250 19.33 -14.68 12.32
C ALA A 250 18.85 -14.39 13.75
N GLU A 251 19.18 -13.20 14.25
CA GLU A 251 18.77 -12.76 15.59
C GLU A 251 17.31 -12.24 15.53
N PRO A 252 16.35 -12.84 16.26
CA PRO A 252 14.95 -12.41 16.23
C PRO A 252 14.74 -10.93 16.53
N ARG A 253 15.54 -10.34 17.43
CA ARG A 253 15.47 -8.92 17.80
C ARG A 253 15.77 -7.95 16.64
N ASN A 254 16.41 -8.43 15.58
CA ASN A 254 16.69 -7.66 14.36
C ASN A 254 15.58 -7.78 13.31
N ILE A 255 14.53 -8.55 13.60
CA ILE A 255 13.40 -8.77 12.69
C ILE A 255 12.15 -8.15 13.28
N VAL A 256 11.47 -7.34 12.47
CA VAL A 256 10.20 -6.69 12.81
C VAL A 256 9.14 -7.18 11.83
N PHE A 257 8.00 -7.65 12.31
CA PHE A 257 6.87 -7.99 11.47
C PHE A 257 5.90 -6.81 11.42
N GLU A 258 5.55 -6.41 10.20
CA GLU A 258 4.59 -5.34 9.94
C GLU A 258 3.23 -5.97 9.63
N VAL A 259 2.21 -5.49 10.33
CA VAL A 259 0.83 -5.97 10.23
C VAL A 259 -0.05 -4.76 10.01
N THR A 260 -0.84 -4.75 8.96
CA THR A 260 -1.76 -3.64 8.70
C THR A 260 -2.83 -3.54 9.80
N GLU A 261 -3.30 -2.33 10.04
CA GLU A 261 -4.34 -2.04 11.02
C GLU A 261 -5.56 -2.95 10.84
N SER A 262 -6.06 -3.07 9.61
CA SER A 262 -7.22 -3.91 9.28
C SER A 262 -6.97 -5.40 9.53
N ALA A 263 -5.76 -5.89 9.24
CA ALA A 263 -5.39 -7.30 9.48
C ALA A 263 -5.39 -7.65 10.96
N ALA A 264 -4.84 -6.75 11.79
CA ALA A 264 -4.80 -6.96 13.23
C ALA A 264 -6.20 -7.04 13.87
N MET A 265 -7.21 -6.46 13.22
CA MET A 265 -8.58 -6.34 13.74
C MET A 265 -9.55 -7.40 13.23
N PHE A 266 -9.16 -8.25 12.28
CA PHE A 266 -10.05 -9.24 11.65
C PHE A 266 -10.48 -10.36 12.60
N ASP A 267 -9.55 -11.00 13.31
CA ASP A 267 -9.79 -11.97 14.41
C ASP A 267 -8.91 -11.63 15.60
N PRO A 268 -9.34 -10.71 16.46
CA PRO A 268 -8.48 -10.19 17.54
C PRO A 268 -8.00 -11.27 18.52
N GLY A 269 -8.75 -12.35 18.72
CA GLY A 269 -8.41 -13.42 19.66
C GLY A 269 -7.20 -14.23 19.18
N THR A 270 -7.30 -14.81 17.99
CA THR A 270 -6.23 -15.63 17.39
C THR A 270 -5.02 -14.77 17.03
N THR A 271 -5.26 -13.59 16.45
CA THR A 271 -4.19 -12.62 16.14
C THR A 271 -3.39 -12.24 17.39
N MET A 272 -4.05 -11.96 18.53
CA MET A 272 -3.36 -11.61 19.77
C MET A 272 -2.47 -12.75 20.27
N ASP A 273 -2.90 -14.02 20.18
CA ASP A 273 -2.08 -15.18 20.53
C ASP A 273 -0.81 -15.25 19.66
N VAL A 274 -0.98 -15.21 18.32
CA VAL A 274 0.13 -15.28 17.38
C VAL A 274 1.13 -14.14 17.62
N LEU A 275 0.65 -12.88 17.71
CA LEU A 275 1.50 -11.71 17.93
C LEU A 275 2.21 -11.77 19.30
N THR A 276 1.51 -12.20 20.36
CA THR A 276 2.11 -12.35 21.69
C THR A 276 3.24 -13.38 21.66
N ARG A 277 3.03 -14.53 21.00
CA ARG A 277 4.06 -15.57 20.86
C ARG A 277 5.25 -15.10 20.04
N MET A 278 5.03 -14.26 18.99
CA MET A 278 6.11 -13.61 18.26
C MET A 278 6.96 -12.73 19.19
N ARG A 279 6.32 -11.92 20.05
CA ARG A 279 7.02 -11.08 21.04
C ARG A 279 7.78 -11.91 22.08
N VAL A 280 7.19 -13.00 22.57
CA VAL A 280 7.88 -13.93 23.50
C VAL A 280 9.14 -14.51 22.87
N LYS A 281 9.16 -14.68 21.54
CA LYS A 281 10.33 -15.13 20.76
C LYS A 281 11.28 -13.99 20.38
N ASN A 282 11.07 -12.77 20.93
CA ASN A 282 11.88 -11.57 20.73
C ASN A 282 11.82 -10.96 19.31
N PHE A 283 10.81 -11.25 18.52
CA PHE A 283 10.54 -10.50 17.28
C PHE A 283 9.93 -9.14 17.60
N GLY A 284 10.27 -8.11 16.81
CA GLY A 284 9.59 -6.82 16.82
C GLY A 284 8.23 -6.95 16.13
N LEU A 285 7.27 -6.10 16.51
CA LEU A 285 5.97 -5.99 15.87
C LEU A 285 5.66 -4.53 15.59
N SER A 286 5.26 -4.22 14.39
CA SER A 286 4.84 -2.89 13.94
C SER A 286 3.41 -2.95 13.42
N ILE A 287 2.59 -2.00 13.84
CA ILE A 287 1.29 -1.79 13.22
C ILE A 287 1.46 -0.83 12.04
N ASP A 288 0.98 -1.24 10.87
CA ASP A 288 1.12 -0.54 9.60
C ASP A 288 -0.17 0.16 9.17
N ASP A 289 -0.04 1.18 8.32
CA ASP A 289 -1.14 2.02 7.77
C ASP A 289 -2.03 2.64 8.86
N PHE A 290 -1.46 2.96 10.03
CA PHE A 290 -2.25 3.43 11.17
C PHE A 290 -2.93 4.76 10.89
N GLY A 291 -4.24 4.80 11.17
CA GLY A 291 -5.11 5.96 10.97
C GLY A 291 -5.92 5.93 9.67
N THR A 292 -5.68 4.93 8.79
CA THR A 292 -6.48 4.76 7.56
C THR A 292 -7.69 3.84 7.77
N GLY A 293 -7.76 3.13 8.91
CA GLY A 293 -8.79 2.16 9.26
C GLY A 293 -9.68 2.57 10.44
N TYR A 294 -10.51 1.65 10.89
CA TYR A 294 -11.46 1.82 12.00
C TYR A 294 -11.00 1.14 13.29
N SER A 295 -9.73 1.20 13.64
CA SER A 295 -9.26 0.55 14.87
C SER A 295 -9.71 1.26 16.13
N SER A 296 -10.12 0.51 17.12
CA SER A 296 -10.33 1.07 18.45
C SER A 296 -8.99 1.23 19.16
N LEU A 297 -8.75 2.40 19.76
CA LEU A 297 -7.57 2.65 20.61
C LEU A 297 -7.41 1.58 21.71
N LYS A 298 -8.51 0.96 22.16
CA LYS A 298 -8.49 -0.14 23.13
C LYS A 298 -7.77 -1.37 22.56
N GLN A 299 -7.98 -1.71 21.30
CA GLN A 299 -7.34 -2.86 20.66
C GLN A 299 -5.85 -2.60 20.45
N LEU A 300 -5.50 -1.40 19.96
CA LEU A 300 -4.10 -1.00 19.85
C LEU A 300 -3.36 -1.12 21.19
N TYR A 301 -3.99 -0.68 22.29
CA TYR A 301 -3.43 -0.77 23.64
C TYR A 301 -3.23 -2.22 24.12
N LEU A 302 -4.10 -3.15 23.72
CA LEU A 302 -4.05 -4.54 24.15
C LEU A 302 -3.06 -5.39 23.33
N MET A 303 -2.79 -5.01 22.10
CA MET A 303 -1.89 -5.76 21.22
C MET A 303 -0.41 -5.47 21.51
N PRO A 304 0.46 -6.48 21.41
CA PRO A 304 1.85 -6.39 21.84
C PRO A 304 2.75 -5.71 20.80
N PHE A 305 2.29 -4.66 20.13
CA PHE A 305 3.10 -3.88 19.21
C PHE A 305 4.26 -3.17 19.91
N SER A 306 5.31 -2.89 19.18
CA SER A 306 6.47 -2.11 19.61
C SER A 306 6.70 -0.87 18.75
N GLU A 307 6.04 -0.78 17.59
CA GLU A 307 6.12 0.31 16.64
C GLU A 307 4.76 0.62 16.07
N LEU A 308 4.53 1.91 15.78
CA LEU A 308 3.38 2.42 15.06
C LEU A 308 3.89 3.18 13.84
N LYS A 309 3.48 2.75 12.63
CA LYS A 309 3.79 3.42 11.37
C LYS A 309 2.68 4.40 11.03
N ILE A 310 3.06 5.62 10.74
CA ILE A 310 2.18 6.70 10.31
C ILE A 310 2.17 6.69 8.79
N ASP A 311 1.00 6.46 8.22
CA ASP A 311 0.83 6.33 6.77
C ASP A 311 1.24 7.58 5.99
N ILE A 312 1.74 7.37 4.78
CA ILE A 312 2.20 8.42 3.87
C ILE A 312 1.14 9.49 3.62
N SER A 313 -0.17 9.14 3.63
CA SER A 313 -1.26 10.08 3.37
C SER A 313 -1.32 11.24 4.38
N PHE A 314 -0.82 11.02 5.61
CA PHE A 314 -0.70 12.06 6.62
C PHE A 314 0.64 12.81 6.54
N VAL A 315 1.73 12.10 6.22
CA VAL A 315 3.09 12.64 6.28
C VAL A 315 3.42 13.55 5.10
N ARG A 316 2.90 13.23 3.91
CA ARG A 316 3.24 13.95 2.67
C ARG A 316 2.95 15.44 2.75
N ASP A 317 1.83 15.80 3.34
CA ASP A 317 1.28 17.16 3.29
C ASP A 317 1.59 18.00 4.56
N VAL A 318 2.43 17.52 5.47
CA VAL A 318 2.75 18.23 6.74
C VAL A 318 3.42 19.60 6.56
N CYS A 319 4.04 19.86 5.41
CA CYS A 319 4.64 21.16 5.13
C CYS A 319 3.62 22.20 4.64
N GLU A 320 2.48 21.74 4.10
CA GLU A 320 1.49 22.59 3.43
C GLU A 320 0.17 22.70 4.21
N GLN A 321 -0.22 21.64 4.93
CA GLN A 321 -1.52 21.55 5.60
C GLN A 321 -1.37 21.47 7.12
N GLU A 322 -2.06 22.36 7.84
CA GLU A 322 -2.04 22.37 9.30
C GLU A 322 -2.74 21.14 9.90
N ASP A 323 -3.83 20.67 9.28
CA ASP A 323 -4.54 19.46 9.72
C ASP A 323 -3.61 18.22 9.66
N ALA A 324 -2.80 18.09 8.61
CA ALA A 324 -1.82 17.02 8.48
C ALA A 324 -0.77 17.06 9.60
N ARG A 325 -0.29 18.27 9.94
CA ARG A 325 0.65 18.46 11.07
C ARG A 325 0.04 17.98 12.39
N VAL A 326 -1.17 18.44 12.70
CA VAL A 326 -1.88 18.08 13.94
C VAL A 326 -2.08 16.56 14.01
N MET A 327 -2.41 15.90 12.90
CA MET A 327 -2.57 14.46 12.85
C MET A 327 -1.26 13.73 13.15
N VAL A 328 -0.16 14.09 12.47
CA VAL A 328 1.15 13.44 12.69
C VAL A 328 1.65 13.68 14.11
N GLU A 329 1.57 14.92 14.64
CA GLU A 329 1.92 15.24 16.03
C GLU A 329 1.13 14.39 17.03
N THR A 330 -0.18 14.27 16.80
CA THR A 330 -1.06 13.46 17.65
C THR A 330 -0.68 11.97 17.61
N MET A 331 -0.37 11.43 16.44
CA MET A 331 0.03 10.03 16.29
C MET A 331 1.39 9.75 16.94
N VAL A 332 2.37 10.65 16.81
CA VAL A 332 3.67 10.53 17.50
C VAL A 332 3.46 10.56 19.02
N LEU A 333 2.65 11.52 19.52
CA LEU A 333 2.33 11.60 20.96
C LEU A 333 1.62 10.33 21.45
N LEU A 334 0.65 9.82 20.70
CA LEU A 334 -0.08 8.59 21.00
C LEU A 334 0.88 7.40 21.08
N ALA A 335 1.75 7.22 20.08
CA ALA A 335 2.74 6.16 20.09
C ALA A 335 3.59 6.21 21.37
N HIS A 336 4.13 7.36 21.71
CA HIS A 336 4.95 7.54 22.92
C HIS A 336 4.18 7.28 24.22
N LYS A 337 2.91 7.72 24.30
CA LYS A 337 2.05 7.44 25.49
C LYS A 337 1.76 5.96 25.65
N LEU A 338 1.69 5.21 24.53
CA LEU A 338 1.55 3.76 24.52
C LEU A 338 2.89 3.02 24.61
N LYS A 339 4.02 3.72 24.75
CA LYS A 339 5.39 3.17 24.79
C LYS A 339 5.77 2.44 23.50
N LEU A 340 5.23 2.90 22.38
CA LEU A 340 5.59 2.48 21.03
C LEU A 340 6.58 3.47 20.44
N THR A 341 7.41 3.02 19.50
CA THR A 341 8.17 3.91 18.61
C THR A 341 7.27 4.38 17.48
N ALA A 342 7.35 5.65 17.10
CA ALA A 342 6.66 6.19 15.95
C ALA A 342 7.57 6.12 14.71
N CYS A 343 7.06 5.60 13.60
CA CYS A 343 7.75 5.56 12.31
C CYS A 343 6.91 6.29 11.26
N ALA A 344 7.43 7.36 10.68
CA ALA A 344 6.73 8.09 9.62
C ALA A 344 7.13 7.54 8.23
N GLU A 345 6.13 7.31 7.39
CA GLU A 345 6.31 6.87 6.01
C GLU A 345 6.18 8.02 5.01
N GLY A 346 6.67 7.81 3.79
CA GLY A 346 6.52 8.80 2.73
C GLY A 346 7.36 10.06 2.91
N VAL A 347 8.49 10.00 3.59
CA VAL A 347 9.41 11.14 3.72
C VAL A 347 10.10 11.40 2.39
N GLU A 348 9.67 12.45 1.67
CA GLU A 348 10.13 12.76 0.32
C GLU A 348 11.05 13.97 0.25
N SER A 349 11.17 14.75 1.34
CA SER A 349 11.97 15.98 1.37
C SER A 349 12.59 16.27 2.73
N GLN A 350 13.62 17.12 2.74
CA GLN A 350 14.27 17.58 3.97
C GLN A 350 13.29 18.34 4.90
N PRO A 351 12.40 19.25 4.42
CA PRO A 351 11.44 19.92 5.30
C PRO A 351 10.51 18.96 6.04
N ILE A 352 10.08 17.85 5.41
CA ILE A 352 9.30 16.81 6.09
C ILE A 352 10.12 16.16 7.20
N LEU A 353 11.38 15.81 6.93
CA LEU A 353 12.26 15.22 7.94
C LEU A 353 12.52 16.18 9.11
N ASP A 354 12.70 17.47 8.84
CA ASP A 354 12.90 18.52 9.86
C ASP A 354 11.64 18.66 10.76
N PHE A 355 10.45 18.60 10.16
CA PHE A 355 9.21 18.58 10.91
C PHE A 355 9.12 17.35 11.83
N LEU A 356 9.42 16.16 11.30
CA LEU A 356 9.42 14.92 12.07
C LEU A 356 10.45 14.95 13.21
N ASP A 357 11.61 15.59 12.99
CA ASP A 357 12.58 15.81 14.06
C ASP A 357 12.04 16.73 15.16
N ALA A 358 11.36 17.82 14.79
CA ALA A 358 10.79 18.78 15.73
C ALA A 358 9.69 18.16 16.61
N VAL A 359 8.84 17.29 16.05
CA VAL A 359 7.78 16.60 16.80
C VAL A 359 8.27 15.35 17.54
N GLY A 360 9.56 15.01 17.39
CA GLY A 360 10.20 13.91 18.10
C GLY A 360 9.85 12.51 17.55
N CYS A 361 9.50 12.40 16.27
CA CYS A 361 9.30 11.09 15.64
C CYS A 361 10.57 10.24 15.71
N ASP A 362 10.45 8.95 15.99
CA ASP A 362 11.61 8.08 16.28
C ASP A 362 12.26 7.50 15.02
N ARG A 363 11.47 7.25 13.98
CA ARG A 363 11.89 6.61 12.74
C ARG A 363 11.26 7.29 11.54
N ALA A 364 11.95 7.24 10.41
CA ALA A 364 11.50 7.82 9.16
C ALA A 364 11.85 6.90 7.99
N GLN A 365 10.94 6.79 7.03
CA GLN A 365 11.11 6.03 5.80
C GLN A 365 10.52 6.81 4.62
N GLY A 366 11.22 6.81 3.48
CA GLY A 366 10.73 7.50 2.28
C GLY A 366 11.82 7.65 1.24
N TYR A 367 11.43 8.18 0.07
CA TYR A 367 12.35 8.30 -1.05
C TYR A 367 13.47 9.31 -0.84
N PHE A 368 13.30 10.25 0.07
CA PHE A 368 14.35 11.15 0.47
C PHE A 368 15.51 10.43 1.19
N ILE A 369 15.19 9.44 2.02
CA ILE A 369 16.20 8.62 2.72
C ILE A 369 16.78 7.59 1.76
N GLY A 370 15.92 6.89 1.01
CA GLY A 370 16.33 5.95 -0.02
C GLY A 370 15.14 5.22 -0.65
N ARG A 371 15.26 4.95 -1.95
CA ARG A 371 14.30 4.12 -2.66
C ARG A 371 14.56 2.64 -2.36
N PRO A 372 13.56 1.75 -2.50
CA PRO A 372 13.80 0.32 -2.45
C PRO A 372 14.89 -0.11 -3.44
N MET A 373 15.89 -0.83 -2.96
CA MET A 373 17.05 -1.24 -3.74
C MET A 373 17.50 -2.67 -3.41
N ALA A 374 18.33 -3.25 -4.27
CA ALA A 374 18.93 -4.56 -4.02
C ALA A 374 19.85 -4.52 -2.78
N ALA A 375 19.97 -5.64 -2.09
CA ALA A 375 20.69 -5.76 -0.82
C ALA A 375 22.14 -5.24 -0.88
N GLU A 376 22.82 -5.46 -2.01
CA GLU A 376 24.23 -5.07 -2.24
C GLU A 376 24.42 -3.55 -2.19
N LYS A 377 23.37 -2.78 -2.54
CA LYS A 377 23.42 -1.29 -2.55
C LYS A 377 23.15 -0.69 -1.17
N ILE A 378 22.57 -1.44 -0.24
CA ILE A 378 22.22 -0.93 1.10
C ILE A 378 23.45 -0.49 1.88
N SER A 379 24.52 -1.27 1.86
CA SER A 379 25.75 -0.93 2.61
C SER A 379 26.35 0.41 2.17
N GLU A 380 26.32 0.70 0.87
CA GLU A 380 26.77 2.00 0.33
C GLU A 380 25.82 3.13 0.72
N CYS A 381 24.51 2.91 0.61
CA CYS A 381 23.50 3.89 0.99
C CYS A 381 23.65 4.28 2.47
N VAL A 382 23.80 3.29 3.36
CA VAL A 382 24.01 3.52 4.81
C VAL A 382 25.28 4.34 5.05
N ARG A 383 26.39 3.97 4.42
CA ARG A 383 27.66 4.68 4.57
C ARG A 383 27.57 6.14 4.13
N LEU A 384 26.94 6.40 2.97
CA LEU A 384 26.78 7.75 2.43
C LEU A 384 25.85 8.60 3.29
N TRP A 385 24.71 8.05 3.72
CA TRP A 385 23.76 8.77 4.57
C TRP A 385 24.35 9.06 5.95
N ASN A 386 24.86 8.03 6.64
CA ASN A 386 25.38 8.17 8.00
C ASN A 386 26.63 9.05 8.03
N GLY A 387 27.45 9.03 6.96
CA GLY A 387 28.62 9.91 6.83
C GLY A 387 28.28 11.39 6.70
N ARG A 388 27.16 11.74 6.07
CA ARG A 388 26.66 13.14 5.98
C ARG A 388 26.17 13.66 7.32
N GLN A 389 25.67 12.79 8.20
CA GLN A 389 25.14 13.16 9.52
C GLN A 389 26.26 13.30 10.57
N ALA A 390 27.47 12.85 10.27
CA ALA A 390 28.63 12.92 11.16
C ALA A 390 29.55 14.12 10.84
N ALA A 391 29.30 14.84 9.74
CA ALA A 391 30.04 16.02 9.31
C ALA A 391 29.34 17.31 9.76
#